data_a8e19ed1c25f953dcc5bcd226fa97079
#
_entry.id   a8e19ed1c25f953dcc5bcd226fa97079
#
_cell.length_a   1.000
_cell.length_b   1.000
_cell.length_c   1.000
_cell.angle_alpha   90.00
_cell.angle_beta   90.00
_cell.angle_gamma   90.00
#
_symmetry.space_group_name_H-M   'P 1'
#
loop_
_entity.id
_entity.type
_entity.pdbx_description
1 polymer ?
#
loop_
_entity_poly.entity_id
_entity_poly.type
_entity_poly.pdbx_seq_one_letter_code
_entity_poly.pdbx_strand_id
1 'polypeptide(L)'
;MSTPEPPLPPLNLHLSALSSYMGAPGELQGVSFWPRVFARLIDLVVHYIVVAVTGFLFGIMLAIAASGHISPLVLARLRGTGVSAFVLILLGSILFEAICESVHGSTPGKLALGMVVVQEDGSPCRTRAAFVRSFAYMIDALFFGLIAYSAMQQSPQEQRLGDKWAETVVCKRAAVAPGHLRGPGRFVLGLFFAAIVDSALCMVALLTKLSA
;
A
#
# COMPACT_ATOMS: atom_id res chain seq x y z
N MET A 1 -61.30 -6.79 -28.43
CA MET A 1 -60.21 -7.75 -28.82
C MET A 1 -58.93 -7.25 -28.22
N SER A 2 -58.52 -7.82 -27.07
CA SER A 2 -57.27 -7.51 -26.39
C SER A 2 -56.15 -8.29 -27.09
N THR A 3 -55.12 -7.60 -27.57
CA THR A 3 -53.90 -8.24 -28.10
C THR A 3 -53.23 -9.00 -26.97
N PRO A 4 -52.83 -10.28 -27.16
CA PRO A 4 -52.13 -11.01 -26.12
C PRO A 4 -50.75 -10.36 -25.87
N GLU A 5 -50.40 -10.15 -24.59
CA GLU A 5 -49.07 -9.69 -24.17
C GLU A 5 -47.98 -10.65 -24.69
N PRO A 6 -46.86 -10.12 -25.20
CA PRO A 6 -45.76 -10.96 -25.63
C PRO A 6 -45.21 -11.75 -24.44
N PRO A 7 -44.82 -13.02 -24.63
CA PRO A 7 -44.28 -13.85 -23.56
C PRO A 7 -43.01 -13.22 -22.99
N LEU A 8 -42.87 -13.21 -21.66
CA LEU A 8 -41.67 -12.74 -20.96
C LEU A 8 -40.44 -13.54 -21.44
N PRO A 9 -39.31 -12.86 -21.67
CA PRO A 9 -38.11 -13.55 -22.08
C PRO A 9 -37.69 -14.57 -21.01
N PRO A 10 -37.10 -15.71 -21.41
CA PRO A 10 -36.76 -16.78 -20.47
C PRO A 10 -35.74 -16.26 -19.43
N LEU A 11 -35.91 -16.66 -18.19
CA LEU A 11 -35.20 -16.24 -16.99
C LEU A 11 -33.66 -16.37 -17.15
N ASN A 12 -33.19 -17.33 -17.94
CA ASN A 12 -31.79 -17.58 -18.25
C ASN A 12 -31.15 -16.47 -19.10
N LEU A 13 -31.89 -15.76 -19.95
CA LEU A 13 -31.39 -14.58 -20.68
C LEU A 13 -31.15 -13.39 -19.73
N HIS A 14 -31.96 -13.24 -18.70
CA HIS A 14 -31.77 -12.23 -17.67
C HIS A 14 -30.55 -12.53 -16.78
N LEU A 15 -30.32 -13.81 -16.46
CA LEU A 15 -29.16 -14.24 -15.66
C LEU A 15 -27.84 -14.10 -16.46
N SER A 16 -27.84 -14.39 -17.76
CA SER A 16 -26.65 -14.20 -18.61
C SER A 16 -26.34 -12.72 -18.87
N ALA A 17 -27.35 -11.87 -18.99
CA ALA A 17 -27.17 -10.42 -19.07
C ALA A 17 -26.64 -9.84 -17.74
N LEU A 18 -27.15 -10.30 -16.60
CA LEU A 18 -26.65 -9.93 -15.28
C LEU A 18 -25.21 -10.44 -15.05
N SER A 19 -24.86 -11.64 -15.51
CA SER A 19 -23.49 -12.16 -15.42
C SER A 19 -22.49 -11.39 -16.27
N SER A 20 -22.91 -10.89 -17.43
CA SER A 20 -22.05 -10.01 -18.26
C SER A 20 -21.89 -8.60 -17.68
N TYR A 21 -22.86 -8.12 -16.89
CA TYR A 21 -22.73 -6.86 -16.13
C TYR A 21 -21.95 -7.00 -14.82
N MET A 22 -21.96 -8.21 -14.21
CA MET A 22 -21.28 -8.46 -12.93
C MET A 22 -19.86 -9.02 -13.07
N GLY A 23 -19.34 -9.18 -14.30
CA GLY A 23 -18.13 -9.96 -14.56
C GLY A 23 -18.38 -11.45 -14.33
N ALA A 24 -17.66 -12.33 -15.00
CA ALA A 24 -17.79 -13.77 -14.73
C ALA A 24 -17.57 -14.04 -13.24
N PRO A 25 -18.36 -14.92 -12.59
CA PRO A 25 -18.15 -15.27 -11.19
C PRO A 25 -16.73 -15.83 -11.04
N GLY A 26 -15.81 -15.03 -10.48
CA GLY A 26 -14.42 -15.42 -10.28
C GLY A 26 -13.36 -14.43 -10.82
N GLU A 27 -13.72 -13.49 -11.69
CA GLU A 27 -12.73 -12.54 -12.22
C GLU A 27 -12.74 -11.26 -11.40
N LEU A 28 -11.69 -11.09 -10.58
CA LEU A 28 -11.50 -9.88 -9.76
C LEU A 28 -11.14 -8.70 -10.67
N GLN A 29 -12.00 -7.70 -10.71
CA GLN A 29 -11.71 -6.46 -11.42
C GLN A 29 -10.69 -5.62 -10.63
N GLY A 30 -9.59 -5.28 -11.25
CA GLY A 30 -8.57 -4.41 -10.68
C GLY A 30 -9.06 -2.97 -10.51
N VAL A 31 -8.42 -2.26 -9.61
CA VAL A 31 -8.64 -0.81 -9.42
C VAL A 31 -7.69 -0.05 -10.33
N SER A 32 -8.21 0.95 -11.04
CA SER A 32 -7.47 1.80 -11.98
C SER A 32 -6.32 2.59 -11.32
N PHE A 33 -5.49 3.22 -12.14
CA PHE A 33 -4.25 3.88 -11.73
C PHE A 33 -4.47 4.99 -10.70
N TRP A 34 -5.39 5.94 -10.95
CA TRP A 34 -5.53 7.15 -10.13
C TRP A 34 -5.93 6.89 -8.68
N PRO A 35 -6.91 6.03 -8.36
CA PRO A 35 -7.19 5.68 -6.95
C PRO A 35 -5.96 5.10 -6.23
N ARG A 36 -5.10 4.34 -6.91
CA ARG A 36 -3.86 3.81 -6.31
C ARG A 36 -2.85 4.92 -6.03
N VAL A 37 -2.75 5.94 -6.91
CA VAL A 37 -1.92 7.13 -6.68
C VAL A 37 -2.40 7.88 -5.44
N PHE A 38 -3.70 8.14 -5.32
CA PHE A 38 -4.25 8.80 -4.13
C PHE A 38 -4.05 8.00 -2.85
N ALA A 39 -4.23 6.67 -2.90
CA ALA A 39 -3.89 5.80 -1.77
C ALA A 39 -2.43 5.96 -1.37
N ARG A 40 -1.51 5.97 -2.33
CA ARG A 40 -0.08 6.13 -2.07
C ARG A 40 0.26 7.50 -1.45
N LEU A 41 -0.41 8.56 -1.87
CA LEU A 41 -0.22 9.89 -1.27
C LEU A 41 -0.65 9.89 0.20
N ILE A 42 -1.78 9.26 0.54
CA ILE A 42 -2.22 9.11 1.94
C ILE A 42 -1.19 8.29 2.72
N ASP A 43 -0.70 7.18 2.18
CA ASP A 43 0.31 6.33 2.82
C ASP A 43 1.62 7.08 3.07
N LEU A 44 2.05 7.93 2.13
CA LEU A 44 3.21 8.79 2.32
C LEU A 44 3.02 9.80 3.46
N VAL A 45 1.84 10.40 3.58
CA VAL A 45 1.53 11.29 4.71
C VAL A 45 1.64 10.53 6.03
N VAL A 46 1.05 9.33 6.14
CA VAL A 46 1.14 8.50 7.35
C VAL A 46 2.59 8.13 7.66
N HIS A 47 3.36 7.69 6.65
CA HIS A 47 4.78 7.37 6.79
C HIS A 47 5.58 8.58 7.32
N TYR A 48 5.42 9.76 6.71
CA TYR A 48 6.14 10.96 7.15
C TYR A 48 5.73 11.43 8.55
N ILE A 49 4.49 11.19 8.98
CA ILE A 49 4.08 11.43 10.37
C ILE A 49 4.88 10.53 11.32
N VAL A 50 5.02 9.23 11.00
CA VAL A 50 5.81 8.29 11.81
C VAL A 50 7.26 8.74 11.90
N VAL A 51 7.87 9.10 10.77
CA VAL A 51 9.26 9.61 10.71
C VAL A 51 9.43 10.91 11.51
N ALA A 52 8.49 11.84 11.39
CA ALA A 52 8.53 13.13 12.11
C ALA A 52 8.39 12.94 13.62
N VAL A 53 7.47 12.09 14.07
CA VAL A 53 7.29 11.76 15.50
C VAL A 53 8.54 11.09 16.05
N THR A 54 9.11 10.13 15.31
CA THR A 54 10.36 9.44 15.70
C THR A 54 11.52 10.45 15.82
N GLY A 55 11.68 11.31 14.83
CA GLY A 55 12.72 12.35 14.86
C GLY A 55 12.55 13.35 16.00
N PHE A 56 11.32 13.74 16.29
CA PHE A 56 10.98 14.63 17.41
C PHE A 56 11.33 13.99 18.77
N LEU A 57 10.90 12.75 19.00
CA LEU A 57 11.19 12.01 20.23
C LEU A 57 12.71 11.78 20.40
N PHE A 58 13.42 11.48 19.32
CA PHE A 58 14.88 11.39 19.33
C PHE A 58 15.52 12.72 19.69
N GLY A 59 15.04 13.83 19.14
CA GLY A 59 15.50 15.18 19.49
C GLY A 59 15.32 15.51 20.96
N ILE A 60 14.18 15.17 21.55
CA ILE A 60 13.92 15.32 23.00
C ILE A 60 14.92 14.46 23.79
N MET A 61 15.08 13.19 23.44
CA MET A 61 16.01 12.28 24.12
C MET A 61 17.45 12.84 24.06
N LEU A 62 17.86 13.33 22.91
CA LEU A 62 19.18 13.93 22.73
C LEU A 62 19.35 15.19 23.57
N ALA A 63 18.35 16.06 23.64
CA ALA A 63 18.35 17.28 24.45
C ALA A 63 18.47 16.96 25.95
N ILE A 64 17.75 15.96 26.43
CA ILE A 64 17.82 15.49 27.82
C ILE A 64 19.21 14.91 28.10
N ALA A 65 19.72 14.04 27.24
CA ALA A 65 21.05 13.42 27.40
C ALA A 65 22.18 14.44 27.40
N ALA A 66 22.05 15.53 26.63
CA ALA A 66 23.00 16.63 26.59
C ALA A 66 22.76 17.69 27.69
N SER A 67 21.92 17.41 28.70
CA SER A 67 21.53 18.36 29.77
C SER A 67 21.03 19.71 29.20
N GLY A 68 20.31 19.66 28.10
CA GLY A 68 19.77 20.82 27.41
C GLY A 68 20.78 21.60 26.53
N HIS A 69 22.05 21.24 26.53
CA HIS A 69 23.10 21.90 25.73
C HIS A 69 23.51 21.05 24.54
N ILE A 70 22.79 21.16 23.44
CA ILE A 70 23.18 20.50 22.18
C ILE A 70 24.20 21.38 21.45
N SER A 71 25.37 20.82 21.17
CA SER A 71 26.42 21.58 20.48
C SER A 71 26.00 22.00 19.07
N PRO A 72 26.43 23.16 18.56
CA PRO A 72 26.15 23.56 17.17
C PRO A 72 26.63 22.56 16.14
N LEU A 73 27.68 21.79 16.44
CA LEU A 73 28.21 20.74 15.59
C LEU A 73 27.22 19.59 15.41
N VAL A 74 26.60 19.13 16.50
CA VAL A 74 25.56 18.09 16.47
C VAL A 74 24.37 18.56 15.66
N LEU A 75 23.92 19.79 15.87
CA LEU A 75 22.83 20.38 15.09
C LEU A 75 23.18 20.48 13.60
N ALA A 76 24.43 20.86 13.27
CA ALA A 76 24.88 20.91 11.88
C ALA A 76 24.90 19.54 11.22
N ARG A 77 25.31 18.48 11.93
CA ARG A 77 25.28 17.08 11.44
C ARG A 77 23.86 16.57 11.20
N LEU A 78 22.90 16.93 12.04
CA LEU A 78 21.50 16.52 11.88
C LEU A 78 20.79 17.30 10.77
N ARG A 79 21.32 18.46 10.36
CA ARG A 79 20.74 19.24 9.25
C ARG A 79 20.96 18.53 7.90
N GLY A 80 19.94 18.60 7.06
CA GLY A 80 19.96 18.01 5.72
C GLY A 80 19.77 16.48 5.71
N THR A 81 19.43 15.93 4.58
CA THR A 81 19.36 14.48 4.35
C THR A 81 20.63 14.03 3.64
N GLY A 82 21.49 13.25 4.32
CA GLY A 82 22.57 12.51 3.64
C GLY A 82 21.98 11.40 2.78
N VAL A 83 22.74 10.94 1.78
CA VAL A 83 22.29 9.84 0.88
C VAL A 83 21.89 8.60 1.66
N SER A 84 22.65 8.23 2.71
CA SER A 84 22.34 7.08 3.57
C SER A 84 21.00 7.23 4.28
N ALA A 85 20.72 8.42 4.84
CA ALA A 85 19.44 8.68 5.49
C ALA A 85 18.28 8.66 4.49
N PHE A 86 18.46 9.19 3.30
CA PHE A 86 17.45 9.12 2.24
C PHE A 86 17.13 7.67 1.86
N VAL A 87 18.16 6.83 1.66
CA VAL A 87 17.97 5.41 1.32
C VAL A 87 17.24 4.66 2.44
N LEU A 88 17.57 4.91 3.72
CA LEU A 88 16.91 4.27 4.84
C LEU A 88 15.45 4.70 4.99
N ILE A 89 15.13 5.98 4.79
CA ILE A 89 13.75 6.47 4.81
C ILE A 89 12.94 5.89 3.64
N LEU A 90 13.53 5.80 2.45
CA LEU A 90 12.90 5.17 1.30
C LEU A 90 12.62 3.68 1.56
N LEU A 91 13.59 2.96 2.12
CA LEU A 91 13.42 1.57 2.52
C LEU A 91 12.31 1.41 3.56
N GLY A 92 12.24 2.32 4.55
CA GLY A 92 11.17 2.39 5.54
C GLY A 92 9.79 2.48 4.89
N SER A 93 9.62 3.38 3.93
CA SER A 93 8.37 3.54 3.17
C SER A 93 7.96 2.27 2.41
N ILE A 94 8.92 1.54 1.83
CA ILE A 94 8.69 0.27 1.11
C ILE A 94 8.29 -0.83 2.10
N LEU A 95 9.01 -0.97 3.21
CA LEU A 95 8.73 -1.97 4.24
C LEU A 95 7.42 -1.68 4.97
N PHE A 96 7.10 -0.42 5.22
CA PHE A 96 5.82 -0.01 5.78
C PHE A 96 4.64 -0.54 4.95
N GLU A 97 4.68 -0.35 3.62
CA GLU A 97 3.66 -0.87 2.71
C GLU A 97 3.63 -2.41 2.73
N ALA A 98 4.81 -3.06 2.60
CA ALA A 98 4.91 -4.52 2.58
C ALA A 98 4.34 -5.17 3.85
N ILE A 99 4.64 -4.61 5.02
CA ILE A 99 4.15 -5.13 6.31
C ILE A 99 2.64 -4.95 6.44
N CYS A 100 2.11 -3.76 6.15
CA CYS A 100 0.67 -3.51 6.20
C CYS A 100 -0.10 -4.47 5.27
N GLU A 101 0.37 -4.66 4.05
CA GLU A 101 -0.26 -5.57 3.08
C GLU A 101 -0.11 -7.04 3.47
N SER A 102 1.04 -7.45 4.02
CA SER A 102 1.26 -8.83 4.44
C SER A 102 0.36 -9.24 5.60
N VAL A 103 0.08 -8.31 6.53
CA VAL A 103 -0.71 -8.59 7.74
C VAL A 103 -2.20 -8.43 7.51
N HIS A 104 -2.61 -7.37 6.79
CA HIS A 104 -4.02 -7.04 6.60
C HIS A 104 -4.50 -7.14 5.15
N GLY A 105 -3.62 -6.99 4.16
CA GLY A 105 -3.96 -6.88 2.74
C GLY A 105 -4.24 -5.44 2.29
N SER A 106 -4.11 -4.44 3.18
CA SER A 106 -4.30 -3.04 2.84
C SER A 106 -3.39 -2.15 3.67
N THR A 107 -2.92 -1.07 3.06
CA THR A 107 -2.30 0.07 3.75
C THR A 107 -3.39 1.04 4.24
N PRO A 108 -3.06 2.04 5.10
CA PRO A 108 -4.01 3.08 5.49
C PRO A 108 -4.69 3.78 4.31
N GLY A 109 -3.92 4.17 3.30
CA GLY A 109 -4.46 4.83 2.11
C GLY A 109 -5.36 3.92 1.28
N LYS A 110 -4.97 2.67 1.07
CA LYS A 110 -5.81 1.68 0.38
C LYS A 110 -7.11 1.41 1.12
N LEU A 111 -7.02 1.28 2.45
CA LEU A 111 -8.20 1.06 3.28
C LEU A 111 -9.15 2.26 3.24
N ALA A 112 -8.63 3.50 3.32
CA ALA A 112 -9.42 4.73 3.23
C ALA A 112 -10.21 4.84 1.92
N LEU A 113 -9.65 4.30 0.82
CA LEU A 113 -10.30 4.29 -0.50
C LEU A 113 -11.06 2.97 -0.78
N GLY A 114 -11.25 2.12 0.23
CA GLY A 114 -11.99 0.87 0.13
C GLY A 114 -11.32 -0.17 -0.77
N MET A 115 -9.98 -0.18 -0.82
CA MET A 115 -9.19 -1.11 -1.63
C MET A 115 -8.52 -2.18 -0.76
N VAL A 116 -8.31 -3.34 -1.36
CA VAL A 116 -7.59 -4.46 -0.75
C VAL A 116 -6.74 -5.16 -1.79
N VAL A 117 -5.64 -5.73 -1.34
CA VAL A 117 -4.76 -6.60 -2.12
C VAL A 117 -5.08 -8.04 -1.81
N VAL A 118 -5.33 -8.81 -2.86
CA VAL A 118 -5.57 -10.25 -2.79
C VAL A 118 -4.73 -10.96 -3.85
N GLN A 119 -4.56 -12.27 -3.72
CA GLN A 119 -4.02 -13.09 -4.81
C GLN A 119 -5.03 -13.13 -5.97
N GLU A 120 -4.61 -13.54 -7.15
CA GLU A 120 -5.49 -13.68 -8.33
C GLU A 120 -6.64 -14.66 -8.10
N ASP A 121 -6.45 -15.65 -7.23
CA ASP A 121 -7.48 -16.60 -6.80
C ASP A 121 -8.46 -16.03 -5.75
N GLY A 122 -8.33 -14.75 -5.38
CA GLY A 122 -9.13 -14.09 -4.35
C GLY A 122 -8.70 -14.38 -2.92
N SER A 123 -7.72 -15.22 -2.69
CA SER A 123 -7.20 -15.53 -1.35
C SER A 123 -6.43 -14.33 -0.77
N PRO A 124 -6.27 -14.24 0.56
CA PRO A 124 -5.56 -13.14 1.20
C PRO A 124 -4.12 -13.01 0.71
N CYS A 125 -3.64 -11.78 0.53
CA CYS A 125 -2.27 -11.49 0.09
C CYS A 125 -1.24 -12.21 0.97
N ARG A 126 -0.33 -12.98 0.34
CA ARG A 126 0.76 -13.68 1.02
C ARG A 126 1.89 -12.72 1.36
N THR A 127 2.61 -12.99 2.46
CA THR A 127 3.74 -12.15 2.88
C THR A 127 4.77 -11.96 1.76
N ARG A 128 5.19 -13.06 1.11
CA ARG A 128 6.13 -12.99 -0.03
C ARG A 128 5.61 -12.08 -1.14
N ALA A 129 4.33 -12.20 -1.49
CA ALA A 129 3.71 -11.39 -2.53
C ALA A 129 3.73 -9.90 -2.16
N ALA A 130 3.37 -9.56 -0.91
CA ALA A 130 3.42 -8.18 -0.42
C ALA A 130 4.83 -7.57 -0.55
N PHE A 131 5.87 -8.31 -0.17
CA PHE A 131 7.26 -7.84 -0.32
C PHE A 131 7.67 -7.69 -1.78
N VAL A 132 7.43 -8.68 -2.63
CA VAL A 132 7.77 -8.63 -4.06
C VAL A 132 7.18 -7.39 -4.72
N ARG A 133 5.89 -7.12 -4.51
CA ARG A 133 5.22 -5.97 -5.13
C ARG A 133 5.67 -4.62 -4.53
N SER A 134 5.98 -4.56 -3.23
CA SER A 134 6.48 -3.33 -2.62
C SER A 134 7.89 -2.99 -3.10
N PHE A 135 8.77 -3.97 -3.27
CA PHE A 135 10.09 -3.74 -3.86
C PHE A 135 10.01 -3.42 -5.36
N ALA A 136 9.14 -4.10 -6.11
CA ALA A 136 8.91 -3.80 -7.52
C ALA A 136 8.39 -2.37 -7.74
N TYR A 137 7.80 -1.74 -6.71
CA TYR A 137 7.38 -0.35 -6.78
C TYR A 137 8.53 0.62 -7.13
N MET A 138 9.78 0.28 -6.82
CA MET A 138 10.93 1.08 -7.23
C MET A 138 11.04 1.17 -8.76
N ILE A 139 10.69 0.10 -9.47
CA ILE A 139 10.67 0.07 -10.94
C ILE A 139 9.39 0.73 -11.44
N ASP A 140 8.25 0.40 -10.85
CA ASP A 140 6.94 0.94 -11.21
C ASP A 140 6.88 2.47 -11.07
N ALA A 141 7.63 3.04 -10.11
CA ALA A 141 7.69 4.48 -9.85
C ALA A 141 8.62 5.25 -10.81
N LEU A 142 9.45 4.56 -11.57
CA LEU A 142 10.33 5.20 -12.55
C LEU A 142 9.50 6.01 -13.56
N PHE A 143 10.08 7.13 -14.01
CA PHE A 143 9.42 8.07 -14.91
C PHE A 143 8.05 8.53 -14.40
N PHE A 144 7.96 8.84 -13.09
CA PHE A 144 6.73 9.31 -12.44
C PHE A 144 5.54 8.32 -12.54
N GLY A 145 5.84 7.02 -12.55
CA GLY A 145 4.83 5.97 -12.62
C GLY A 145 4.33 5.64 -14.02
N LEU A 146 4.97 6.14 -15.07
CA LEU A 146 4.60 5.81 -16.47
C LEU A 146 4.73 4.32 -16.75
N ILE A 147 5.72 3.65 -16.14
CA ILE A 147 5.89 2.19 -16.27
C ILE A 147 4.68 1.46 -15.67
N ALA A 148 4.29 1.84 -14.45
CA ALA A 148 3.10 1.28 -13.81
C ALA A 148 1.83 1.52 -14.63
N TYR A 149 1.62 2.75 -15.10
CA TYR A 149 0.48 3.11 -15.92
C TYR A 149 0.42 2.29 -17.22
N SER A 150 1.53 2.19 -17.96
CA SER A 150 1.61 1.40 -19.19
C SER A 150 1.34 -0.09 -18.95
N ALA A 151 1.90 -0.67 -17.87
CA ALA A 151 1.68 -2.06 -17.51
C ALA A 151 0.22 -2.36 -17.17
N MET A 152 -0.45 -1.42 -16.47
CA MET A 152 -1.86 -1.52 -16.09
C MET A 152 -2.78 -1.45 -17.30
N GLN A 153 -2.52 -0.56 -18.27
CA GLN A 153 -3.30 -0.45 -19.51
C GLN A 153 -3.26 -1.73 -20.36
N GLN A 154 -2.21 -2.52 -20.22
CA GLN A 154 -2.01 -3.79 -20.95
C GLN A 154 -2.50 -5.01 -20.17
N SER A 155 -3.04 -4.81 -18.95
CA SER A 155 -3.52 -5.90 -18.11
C SER A 155 -5.05 -5.85 -17.98
N PRO A 156 -5.77 -6.95 -18.26
CA PRO A 156 -7.22 -7.02 -18.05
C PRO A 156 -7.63 -6.71 -16.60
N GLN A 157 -6.76 -7.06 -15.64
CA GLN A 157 -6.98 -6.82 -14.20
C GLN A 157 -6.26 -5.56 -13.69
N GLU A 158 -5.84 -4.67 -14.59
CA GLU A 158 -5.13 -3.42 -14.23
C GLU A 158 -3.96 -3.64 -13.26
N GLN A 159 -3.14 -4.69 -13.52
CA GLN A 159 -2.00 -5.05 -12.68
C GLN A 159 -0.75 -4.26 -13.11
N ARG A 160 -0.02 -3.70 -12.11
CA ARG A 160 1.33 -3.20 -12.29
C ARG A 160 2.31 -4.37 -12.49
N LEU A 161 3.57 -4.08 -12.86
CA LEU A 161 4.60 -5.13 -12.95
C LEU A 161 4.77 -5.90 -11.65
N GLY A 162 4.83 -5.20 -10.52
CA GLY A 162 4.93 -5.81 -9.20
C GLY A 162 3.72 -6.67 -8.85
N ASP A 163 2.52 -6.28 -9.26
CA ASP A 163 1.30 -7.07 -9.06
C ASP A 163 1.36 -8.37 -9.87
N LYS A 164 1.80 -8.32 -11.14
CA LYS A 164 1.98 -9.51 -12.00
C LYS A 164 3.03 -10.48 -11.45
N TRP A 165 4.19 -9.96 -11.00
CA TRP A 165 5.25 -10.81 -10.44
C TRP A 165 4.85 -11.47 -9.12
N ALA A 166 3.92 -10.88 -8.39
CA ALA A 166 3.41 -11.37 -7.12
C ALA A 166 2.10 -12.17 -7.25
N GLU A 167 1.56 -12.31 -8.48
CA GLU A 167 0.27 -12.97 -8.74
C GLU A 167 -0.86 -12.37 -7.87
N THR A 168 -0.94 -11.04 -7.83
CA THR A 168 -1.89 -10.31 -6.99
C THR A 168 -2.70 -9.29 -7.77
N VAL A 169 -3.88 -8.98 -7.25
CA VAL A 169 -4.76 -7.93 -7.78
C VAL A 169 -5.12 -6.96 -6.67
N VAL A 170 -5.10 -5.67 -6.97
CA VAL A 170 -5.67 -4.63 -6.11
C VAL A 170 -7.10 -4.40 -6.56
N CYS A 171 -8.06 -4.76 -5.74
CA CYS A 171 -9.48 -4.66 -6.06
C CYS A 171 -10.25 -3.87 -4.99
N LYS A 172 -11.52 -3.59 -5.26
CA LYS A 172 -12.41 -3.03 -4.24
C LYS A 172 -12.69 -4.07 -3.17
N ARG A 173 -12.60 -3.67 -1.90
CA ARG A 173 -12.86 -4.53 -0.74
C ARG A 173 -14.25 -5.18 -0.80
N ALA A 174 -15.24 -4.48 -1.34
CA ALA A 174 -16.59 -4.97 -1.52
C ALA A 174 -16.72 -6.13 -2.54
N ALA A 175 -15.73 -6.29 -3.44
CA ALA A 175 -15.71 -7.35 -4.43
C ALA A 175 -15.11 -8.68 -3.91
N VAL A 176 -14.52 -8.66 -2.70
CA VAL A 176 -13.87 -9.82 -2.10
C VAL A 176 -14.80 -10.50 -1.11
N ALA A 177 -14.85 -11.83 -1.16
CA ALA A 177 -15.66 -12.61 -0.23
C ALA A 177 -15.29 -12.30 1.24
N PRO A 178 -16.26 -12.08 2.14
CA PRO A 178 -15.98 -11.69 3.53
C PRO A 178 -15.01 -12.63 4.27
N GLY A 179 -15.05 -13.93 3.98
CA GLY A 179 -14.15 -14.92 4.57
C GLY A 179 -12.67 -14.76 4.18
N HIS A 180 -12.36 -14.06 3.09
CA HIS A 180 -11.00 -13.76 2.64
C HIS A 180 -10.49 -12.41 3.13
N LEU A 181 -11.37 -11.59 3.72
CA LEU A 181 -11.00 -10.30 4.29
C LEU A 181 -10.46 -10.47 5.71
N ARG A 182 -9.32 -9.85 5.98
CA ARG A 182 -8.76 -9.82 7.32
C ARG A 182 -9.43 -8.75 8.18
N GLY A 183 -9.67 -9.08 9.45
CA GLY A 183 -10.38 -8.21 10.39
C GLY A 183 -9.57 -6.98 10.84
N PRO A 184 -10.23 -6.00 11.46
CA PRO A 184 -9.61 -4.71 11.85
C PRO A 184 -8.46 -4.86 12.85
N GLY A 185 -8.47 -5.88 13.72
CA GLY A 185 -7.36 -6.15 14.64
C GLY A 185 -6.05 -6.45 13.90
N ARG A 186 -6.10 -7.13 12.75
CA ARG A 186 -4.90 -7.36 11.92
C ARG A 186 -4.41 -6.07 11.26
N PHE A 187 -5.31 -5.13 10.94
CA PHE A 187 -4.92 -3.83 10.43
C PHE A 187 -4.11 -3.05 11.47
N VAL A 188 -4.62 -2.95 12.70
CA VAL A 188 -3.92 -2.28 13.80
C VAL A 188 -2.57 -2.95 14.08
N LEU A 189 -2.53 -4.28 14.09
CA LEU A 189 -1.29 -5.04 14.29
C LEU A 189 -0.28 -4.76 13.16
N GLY A 190 -0.71 -4.79 11.90
CA GLY A 190 0.13 -4.48 10.74
C GLY A 190 0.67 -3.06 10.79
N LEU A 191 -0.17 -2.09 11.09
CA LEU A 191 0.23 -0.68 11.23
C LEU A 191 1.25 -0.49 12.36
N PHE A 192 1.04 -1.14 13.50
CA PHE A 192 1.94 -1.09 14.66
C PHE A 192 3.33 -1.66 14.31
N PHE A 193 3.41 -2.85 13.71
CA PHE A 193 4.69 -3.43 13.29
C PHE A 193 5.36 -2.60 12.20
N ALA A 194 4.62 -2.09 11.23
CA ALA A 194 5.15 -1.22 10.19
C ALA A 194 5.75 0.07 10.79
N ALA A 195 5.07 0.69 11.73
CA ALA A 195 5.55 1.88 12.42
C ALA A 195 6.82 1.62 13.25
N ILE A 196 6.91 0.45 13.93
CA ILE A 196 8.12 0.07 14.67
C ILE A 196 9.32 -0.09 13.73
N VAL A 197 9.15 -0.82 12.62
CA VAL A 197 10.25 -1.02 11.65
C VAL A 197 10.67 0.29 11.03
N ASP A 198 9.73 1.13 10.65
CA ASP A 198 9.97 2.45 10.08
C ASP A 198 10.71 3.38 11.07
N SER A 199 10.26 3.41 12.33
CA SER A 199 10.92 4.15 13.42
C SER A 199 12.35 3.65 13.67
N ALA A 200 12.57 2.33 13.63
CA ALA A 200 13.90 1.75 13.80
C ALA A 200 14.85 2.18 12.68
N LEU A 201 14.39 2.16 11.41
CA LEU A 201 15.18 2.63 10.27
C LEU A 201 15.46 4.13 10.34
N CYS A 202 14.49 4.93 10.75
CA CYS A 202 14.66 6.36 10.99
C CYS A 202 15.71 6.61 12.09
N MET A 203 15.67 5.86 13.19
CA MET A 203 16.64 5.93 14.26
C MET A 203 18.05 5.59 13.78
N VAL A 204 18.21 4.51 12.99
CA VAL A 204 19.51 4.15 12.38
C VAL A 204 19.99 5.27 11.48
N ALA A 205 19.12 5.89 10.66
CA ALA A 205 19.46 7.01 9.81
C ALA A 205 19.95 8.23 10.61
N LEU A 206 19.35 8.52 11.76
CA LEU A 206 19.78 9.60 12.65
C LEU A 206 21.13 9.30 13.33
N LEU A 207 21.32 8.06 13.81
CA LEU A 207 22.56 7.64 14.45
C LEU A 207 23.74 7.63 13.48
N THR A 208 23.56 7.21 12.23
CA THR A 208 24.62 7.27 11.20
C THR A 208 25.08 8.69 10.91
N LYS A 209 24.18 9.68 11.04
CA LYS A 209 24.55 11.10 10.92
C LYS A 209 25.35 11.62 12.09
N LEU A 210 25.13 11.12 13.28
CA LEU A 210 25.89 11.53 14.47
C LEU A 210 27.30 10.95 14.50
N SER A 211 27.49 9.76 13.88
CA SER A 211 28.78 9.05 13.83
C SER A 211 29.70 9.52 12.69
N ALA A 212 29.15 10.18 11.67
CA ALA A 212 29.90 10.72 10.54
C ALA A 212 30.43 12.13 10.85
#